data_28d37e93cad4cb4e01227ccb83f352f7
#
_entry.id   28d37e93cad4cb4e01227ccb83f352f7
#
_cell.length_a   1.000
_cell.length_b   1.000
_cell.length_c   1.000
_cell.angle_alpha   90.00
_cell.angle_beta   90.00
_cell.angle_gamma   90.00
#
_symmetry.space_group_name_H-M   'P 1'
#
loop_
_entity.id
_entity.type
_entity.pdbx_description
1 polymer ?
#
loop_
_entity_poly.entity_id
_entity_poly.type
_entity_poly.pdbx_seq_one_letter_code
_entity_poly.pdbx_strand_id
1 'polypeptide(L)'
;GLFCERIFGPVKDINPHDNKLKGVRSREAAVDKNGELVTKSVVRRERMGHITLAAPVAHIWFMRGTPSAMSLLLGLTVRNLERVAYFASYVVLAVDTTARDKKLADLEAETEAGRAAIKMRFEKEAEPENADVKALAEAQSKEIEELNESYNAKKSQLDSLVRASLMNETDYRNLPEEYEELVTVGMGGSALKQLLDEIE
;
A
#
# COMPACT_ATOMS: atom_id res chain seq x y z
N GLY A 1 20.45 -20.29 -8.19
CA GLY A 1 19.76 -19.29 -9.05
C GLY A 1 19.63 -19.78 -10.49
N LEU A 2 19.15 -18.94 -11.36
CA LEU A 2 18.86 -19.25 -12.80
C LEU A 2 20.06 -19.75 -13.59
N PHE A 3 21.27 -19.39 -13.17
CA PHE A 3 22.52 -19.81 -13.79
C PHE A 3 23.15 -21.06 -13.15
N CYS A 4 22.45 -21.67 -12.19
CA CYS A 4 22.98 -22.85 -11.49
C CYS A 4 23.22 -24.00 -12.46
N GLU A 5 24.47 -24.42 -12.60
CA GLU A 5 24.85 -25.52 -13.50
C GLU A 5 24.49 -26.90 -12.93
N ARG A 6 24.37 -27.02 -11.60
CA ARG A 6 23.91 -28.26 -10.97
C ARG A 6 22.44 -28.56 -11.26
N ILE A 7 21.59 -27.54 -11.28
CA ILE A 7 20.15 -27.71 -11.52
C ILE A 7 19.88 -27.82 -13.03
N PHE A 8 20.39 -26.88 -13.82
CA PHE A 8 20.04 -26.75 -15.23
C PHE A 8 21.04 -27.34 -16.19
N GLY A 9 22.24 -27.65 -15.73
CA GLY A 9 23.35 -28.14 -16.54
C GLY A 9 24.34 -27.04 -16.96
N PRO A 10 25.41 -27.40 -17.67
CA PRO A 10 26.48 -26.49 -18.02
C PRO A 10 26.04 -25.36 -18.96
N VAL A 11 26.63 -24.19 -18.81
CA VAL A 11 26.37 -23.02 -19.67
C VAL A 11 26.97 -23.19 -21.06
N LYS A 12 28.10 -23.88 -21.16
CA LYS A 12 28.83 -24.15 -22.40
C LYS A 12 29.04 -25.66 -22.57
N ASP A 13 29.04 -26.11 -23.80
CA ASP A 13 29.42 -27.49 -24.08
C ASP A 13 30.88 -27.71 -23.68
N ILE A 14 31.09 -28.80 -22.96
CA ILE A 14 32.44 -29.17 -22.55
C ILE A 14 33.14 -29.80 -23.76
N ASN A 15 34.15 -29.13 -24.29
CA ASN A 15 34.96 -29.64 -25.39
C ASN A 15 35.71 -30.88 -24.95
N PRO A 16 35.62 -32.01 -25.72
CA PRO A 16 36.36 -33.22 -25.38
C PRO A 16 37.90 -33.05 -25.41
N HIS A 17 38.39 -31.91 -25.88
CA HIS A 17 39.80 -31.53 -25.83
C HIS A 17 40.25 -30.93 -24.51
N ASP A 18 39.37 -30.48 -23.66
CA ASP A 18 39.74 -30.07 -22.32
C ASP A 18 40.15 -31.27 -21.51
N ASN A 19 41.41 -31.31 -21.10
CA ASN A 19 42.07 -32.42 -20.42
C ASN A 19 41.41 -32.93 -19.13
N LYS A 20 40.36 -32.29 -18.69
CA LYS A 20 39.57 -32.65 -17.52
C LYS A 20 38.63 -33.85 -17.74
N LEU A 21 38.36 -34.25 -18.99
CA LEU A 21 37.40 -35.31 -19.34
C LEU A 21 38.02 -36.54 -20.01
N LYS A 22 39.34 -36.65 -20.09
CA LYS A 22 40.03 -37.77 -20.74
C LYS A 22 39.78 -39.16 -20.15
N GLY A 23 38.93 -39.32 -19.15
CA GLY A 23 38.63 -40.60 -18.51
C GLY A 23 37.15 -41.05 -18.62
N VAL A 24 36.25 -40.25 -19.15
CA VAL A 24 34.82 -40.58 -19.16
C VAL A 24 34.45 -41.25 -20.46
N ARG A 25 34.60 -42.57 -20.55
CA ARG A 25 34.07 -43.42 -21.63
C ARG A 25 32.66 -43.92 -21.36
N SER A 26 32.09 -43.54 -20.22
CA SER A 26 30.77 -44.01 -19.82
C SER A 26 29.66 -43.09 -20.32
N ARG A 27 28.58 -43.67 -20.85
CA ARG A 27 27.32 -42.95 -21.17
C ARG A 27 26.54 -42.51 -19.93
N GLU A 28 26.96 -42.92 -18.76
CA GLU A 28 26.39 -42.48 -17.49
C GLU A 28 26.91 -41.10 -17.13
N ALA A 29 26.01 -40.27 -16.63
CA ALA A 29 26.28 -38.89 -16.25
C ALA A 29 27.49 -38.82 -15.30
N ALA A 30 28.67 -38.44 -15.84
CA ALA A 30 29.83 -38.23 -15.04
C ALA A 30 29.71 -36.88 -14.33
N VAL A 31 30.05 -36.87 -13.06
CA VAL A 31 30.09 -35.65 -12.24
C VAL A 31 31.51 -35.14 -12.22
N ASP A 32 31.76 -33.91 -12.58
CA ASP A 32 33.07 -33.25 -12.47
C ASP A 32 33.48 -33.16 -10.98
N LYS A 33 34.79 -32.86 -10.75
CA LYS A 33 35.35 -32.67 -9.38
C LYS A 33 34.57 -31.66 -8.53
N ASN A 34 33.80 -30.78 -9.16
CA ASN A 34 32.90 -29.80 -8.52
C ASN A 34 31.47 -30.31 -8.29
N GLY A 35 31.17 -31.55 -8.59
CA GLY A 35 29.85 -32.14 -8.46
C GLY A 35 28.88 -31.74 -9.59
N GLU A 36 29.37 -31.26 -10.73
CA GLU A 36 28.59 -30.86 -11.88
C GLU A 36 28.44 -31.99 -12.88
N LEU A 37 27.22 -32.18 -13.39
CA LEU A 37 26.91 -33.18 -14.42
C LEU A 37 27.54 -32.80 -15.76
N VAL A 38 28.39 -33.68 -16.29
CA VAL A 38 29.01 -33.51 -17.60
C VAL A 38 28.00 -33.83 -18.70
N THR A 39 27.23 -32.84 -19.09
CA THR A 39 26.25 -32.93 -20.17
C THR A 39 26.44 -31.79 -21.17
N LYS A 40 25.68 -31.84 -22.27
CA LYS A 40 25.66 -30.73 -23.23
C LYS A 40 24.84 -29.56 -22.71
N SER A 41 25.18 -28.35 -23.11
CA SER A 41 24.44 -27.12 -22.74
C SER A 41 22.97 -27.11 -23.18
N VAL A 42 22.61 -27.92 -24.17
CA VAL A 42 21.24 -28.09 -24.66
C VAL A 42 20.26 -28.52 -23.54
N VAL A 43 20.74 -29.29 -22.55
CA VAL A 43 19.89 -29.74 -21.41
C VAL A 43 19.30 -28.57 -20.63
N ARG A 44 19.93 -27.38 -20.69
CA ARG A 44 19.38 -26.17 -20.04
C ARG A 44 18.04 -25.72 -20.65
N ARG A 45 17.75 -26.10 -21.88
CA ARG A 45 16.46 -25.84 -22.56
C ARG A 45 15.39 -26.87 -22.24
N GLU A 46 15.79 -28.03 -21.75
CA GLU A 46 14.90 -29.14 -21.45
C GLU A 46 14.55 -29.21 -19.96
N ARG A 47 15.50 -28.84 -19.09
CA ARG A 47 15.31 -28.88 -17.66
C ARG A 47 14.50 -27.69 -17.16
N MET A 48 13.50 -27.98 -16.35
CA MET A 48 12.66 -26.98 -15.71
C MET A 48 13.00 -26.84 -14.24
N GLY A 49 12.82 -25.66 -13.72
CA GLY A 49 12.92 -25.35 -12.31
C GLY A 49 11.80 -24.40 -11.90
N HIS A 50 11.73 -24.06 -10.62
CA HIS A 50 10.79 -23.08 -10.12
C HIS A 50 11.48 -22.07 -9.23
N ILE A 51 10.87 -20.91 -9.10
CA ILE A 51 11.29 -19.85 -8.19
C ILE A 51 10.14 -19.60 -7.24
N THR A 52 10.38 -19.78 -5.95
CA THR A 52 9.42 -19.38 -4.93
C THR A 52 9.63 -17.90 -4.62
N LEU A 53 8.60 -17.10 -4.85
CA LEU A 53 8.65 -15.67 -4.59
C LEU A 53 8.57 -15.39 -3.09
N ALA A 54 9.32 -14.39 -2.62
CA ALA A 54 9.28 -13.94 -1.23
C ALA A 54 7.95 -13.25 -0.87
N ALA A 55 7.29 -12.63 -1.86
CA ALA A 55 6.00 -11.96 -1.72
C ALA A 55 5.13 -12.21 -2.96
N PRO A 56 3.81 -12.15 -2.83
CA PRO A 56 2.90 -12.22 -3.96
C PRO A 56 3.16 -11.11 -4.98
N VAL A 57 3.04 -11.44 -6.26
CA VAL A 57 3.20 -10.48 -7.36
C VAL A 57 1.96 -10.54 -8.25
N ALA A 58 1.41 -9.38 -8.59
CA ALA A 58 0.26 -9.29 -9.47
C ALA A 58 0.65 -9.62 -10.92
N HIS A 59 -0.09 -10.53 -11.57
CA HIS A 59 0.13 -10.88 -12.96
C HIS A 59 -0.40 -9.78 -13.87
N ILE A 60 0.44 -9.34 -14.82
CA ILE A 60 0.15 -8.22 -15.70
C ILE A 60 -1.11 -8.41 -16.55
N TRP A 61 -1.47 -9.64 -16.92
CA TRP A 61 -2.68 -9.92 -17.70
C TRP A 61 -3.96 -9.56 -16.96
N PHE A 62 -3.99 -9.78 -15.63
CA PHE A 62 -5.16 -9.45 -14.80
C PHE A 62 -5.17 -7.96 -14.41
N MET A 63 -4.01 -7.33 -14.44
CA MET A 63 -3.83 -5.92 -14.07
C MET A 63 -4.08 -4.98 -15.26
N ARG A 64 -3.51 -5.30 -16.44
CA ARG A 64 -3.56 -4.47 -17.67
C ARG A 64 -4.45 -5.03 -18.78
N GLY A 65 -5.10 -6.16 -18.58
CA GLY A 65 -6.05 -6.71 -19.55
C GLY A 65 -7.17 -5.71 -19.87
N THR A 66 -7.79 -5.86 -21.04
CA THR A 66 -8.95 -5.03 -21.41
C THR A 66 -10.18 -5.91 -21.60
N PRO A 67 -11.10 -5.95 -20.62
CA PRO A 67 -11.10 -5.24 -19.32
C PRO A 67 -10.13 -5.85 -18.30
N SER A 68 -9.64 -5.04 -17.35
CA SER A 68 -8.81 -5.53 -16.24
C SER A 68 -9.68 -6.23 -15.20
N ALA A 69 -9.47 -7.51 -14.99
CA ALA A 69 -10.24 -8.29 -14.02
C ALA A 69 -10.06 -7.78 -12.59
N MET A 70 -8.81 -7.47 -12.19
CA MET A 70 -8.53 -6.92 -10.86
C MET A 70 -9.15 -5.55 -10.65
N SER A 71 -9.13 -4.70 -11.69
CA SER A 71 -9.75 -3.37 -11.65
C SER A 71 -11.25 -3.46 -11.41
N LEU A 72 -11.92 -4.37 -12.08
CA LEU A 72 -13.37 -4.57 -11.93
C LEU A 72 -13.74 -5.11 -10.54
N LEU A 73 -13.00 -6.11 -10.06
CA LEU A 73 -13.27 -6.72 -8.75
C LEU A 73 -13.02 -5.76 -7.59
N LEU A 74 -11.95 -4.98 -7.64
CA LEU A 74 -11.57 -4.05 -6.58
C LEU A 74 -12.23 -2.67 -6.70
N GLY A 75 -12.92 -2.38 -7.80
CA GLY A 75 -13.48 -1.05 -8.06
C GLY A 75 -12.41 0.04 -8.26
N LEU A 76 -11.17 -0.35 -8.53
CA LEU A 76 -10.04 0.56 -8.73
C LEU A 76 -9.80 0.81 -10.23
N THR A 77 -9.38 2.02 -10.58
CA THR A 77 -8.89 2.26 -11.94
C THR A 77 -7.58 1.52 -12.17
N VAL A 78 -7.30 1.13 -13.41
CA VAL A 78 -6.04 0.44 -13.78
C VAL A 78 -4.82 1.24 -13.32
N ARG A 79 -4.86 2.57 -13.47
CA ARG A 79 -3.80 3.47 -13.02
C ARG A 79 -3.57 3.39 -11.51
N ASN A 80 -4.64 3.36 -10.74
CA ASN A 80 -4.56 3.26 -9.28
C ASN A 80 -4.04 1.89 -8.84
N LEU A 81 -4.50 0.83 -9.50
CA LEU A 81 -4.02 -0.53 -9.30
C LEU A 81 -2.51 -0.64 -9.53
N GLU A 82 -2.01 -0.04 -10.62
CA GLU A 82 -0.58 0.01 -10.92
C GLU A 82 0.22 0.77 -9.85
N ARG A 83 -0.31 1.89 -9.37
CA ARG A 83 0.36 2.67 -8.30
C ARG A 83 0.55 1.84 -7.03
N VAL A 84 -0.44 1.04 -6.66
CA VAL A 84 -0.33 0.13 -5.52
C VAL A 84 0.64 -1.01 -5.83
N ALA A 85 0.47 -1.69 -6.97
CA ALA A 85 1.29 -2.85 -7.36
C ALA A 85 2.79 -2.51 -7.45
N TYR A 86 3.12 -1.30 -7.89
CA TYR A 86 4.51 -0.83 -8.05
C TYR A 86 5.01 0.03 -6.87
N PHE A 87 4.37 -0.05 -5.72
CA PHE A 87 4.79 0.63 -4.48
C PHE A 87 4.83 2.17 -4.57
N ALA A 88 4.00 2.77 -5.43
CA ALA A 88 3.89 4.22 -5.56
C ALA A 88 2.79 4.84 -4.68
N SER A 89 1.91 4.03 -4.12
CA SER A 89 0.84 4.49 -3.22
C SER A 89 0.42 3.36 -2.29
N TYR A 90 -0.01 3.73 -1.11
CA TYR A 90 -0.69 2.83 -0.18
C TYR A 90 -2.13 2.60 -0.64
N VAL A 91 -2.69 1.48 -0.25
CA VAL A 91 -4.12 1.19 -0.34
C VAL A 91 -4.63 0.85 1.05
N VAL A 92 -5.81 1.33 1.39
CA VAL A 92 -6.49 1.03 2.64
C VAL A 92 -7.09 -0.37 2.55
N LEU A 93 -6.62 -1.28 3.38
CA LEU A 93 -7.06 -2.68 3.45
C LEU A 93 -8.32 -2.81 4.30
N ALA A 94 -8.26 -2.32 5.51
CA ALA A 94 -9.37 -2.36 6.45
C ALA A 94 -9.49 -1.03 7.20
N VAL A 95 -10.71 -0.70 7.58
CA VAL A 95 -11.06 0.45 8.41
C VAL A 95 -11.96 -0.03 9.53
N ASP A 96 -11.63 0.30 10.76
CA ASP A 96 -12.56 0.11 11.88
C ASP A 96 -13.64 1.19 11.81
N THR A 97 -14.78 0.83 11.20
CA THR A 97 -15.91 1.74 11.01
C THR A 97 -16.52 2.17 12.33
N THR A 98 -16.54 1.29 13.33
CA THR A 98 -17.14 1.57 14.65
C THR A 98 -16.31 2.59 15.41
N ALA A 99 -15.00 2.41 15.41
CA ALA A 99 -14.08 3.35 16.04
C ALA A 99 -14.02 4.68 15.27
N ARG A 100 -14.09 4.67 13.93
CA ARG A 100 -14.17 5.86 13.10
C ARG A 100 -15.43 6.68 13.39
N ASP A 101 -16.60 6.04 13.40
CA ASP A 101 -17.88 6.71 13.64
C ASP A 101 -17.94 7.29 15.06
N LYS A 102 -17.34 6.60 16.05
CA LYS A 102 -17.20 7.13 17.40
C LYS A 102 -16.30 8.37 17.43
N LYS A 103 -15.17 8.35 16.75
CA LYS A 103 -14.28 9.52 16.64
C LYS A 103 -14.96 10.70 15.96
N LEU A 104 -15.79 10.45 14.95
CA LEU A 104 -16.59 11.50 14.31
C LEU A 104 -17.57 12.13 15.28
N ALA A 105 -18.28 11.32 16.07
CA ALA A 105 -19.20 11.82 17.10
C ALA A 105 -18.47 12.62 18.20
N ASP A 106 -17.30 12.15 18.64
CA ASP A 106 -16.47 12.86 19.62
C ASP A 106 -15.99 14.22 19.07
N LEU A 107 -15.57 14.28 17.80
CA LEU A 107 -15.21 15.53 17.12
C LEU A 107 -16.38 16.50 17.00
N GLU A 108 -17.59 16.00 16.69
CA GLU A 108 -18.80 16.83 16.63
C GLU A 108 -19.12 17.42 18.00
N ALA A 109 -19.06 16.61 19.07
CA ALA A 109 -19.29 17.07 20.42
C ALA A 109 -18.25 18.10 20.88
N GLU A 110 -16.97 17.89 20.56
CA GLU A 110 -15.88 18.82 20.85
C GLU A 110 -16.07 20.17 20.16
N THR A 111 -16.47 20.16 18.88
CA THR A 111 -16.71 21.39 18.12
C THR A 111 -17.93 22.15 18.61
N GLU A 112 -19.00 21.47 19.00
CA GLU A 112 -20.17 22.10 19.59
C GLU A 112 -19.84 22.73 20.96
N ALA A 113 -19.09 22.03 21.80
CA ALA A 113 -18.61 22.57 23.06
C ALA A 113 -17.68 23.78 22.85
N GLY A 114 -16.78 23.72 21.86
CA GLY A 114 -15.93 24.83 21.46
C GLY A 114 -16.71 26.07 21.01
N ARG A 115 -17.74 25.87 20.16
CA ARG A 115 -18.63 26.96 19.72
C ARG A 115 -19.40 27.59 20.88
N ALA A 116 -19.88 26.76 21.81
CA ALA A 116 -20.58 27.24 23.00
C ALA A 116 -19.63 28.04 23.91
N ALA A 117 -18.41 27.56 24.12
CA ALA A 117 -17.39 28.24 24.91
C ALA A 117 -16.99 29.62 24.31
N ILE A 118 -16.80 29.68 22.96
CA ILE A 118 -16.52 30.91 22.27
C ILE A 118 -17.66 31.91 22.47
N LYS A 119 -18.92 31.48 22.29
CA LYS A 119 -20.08 32.34 22.48
C LYS A 119 -20.15 32.90 23.92
N MET A 120 -20.00 32.04 24.95
CA MET A 120 -20.03 32.46 26.32
C MET A 120 -18.89 33.44 26.70
N ARG A 121 -17.70 33.25 26.08
CA ARG A 121 -16.57 34.17 26.32
C ARG A 121 -16.88 35.55 25.75
N PHE A 122 -17.35 35.63 24.55
CA PHE A 122 -17.69 36.92 23.91
C PHE A 122 -18.92 37.59 24.52
N GLU A 123 -19.90 36.84 25.05
CA GLU A 123 -21.02 37.42 25.79
C GLU A 123 -20.53 38.11 27.07
N LYS A 124 -19.55 37.51 27.79
CA LYS A 124 -18.94 38.13 28.98
C LYS A 124 -18.10 39.36 28.66
N GLU A 125 -17.41 39.36 27.51
CA GLU A 125 -16.58 40.49 27.05
C GLU A 125 -17.42 41.65 26.51
N ALA A 126 -18.66 41.42 26.13
CA ALA A 126 -19.59 42.45 25.62
C ALA A 126 -20.35 43.20 26.74
N GLU A 127 -20.28 42.78 28.00
CA GLU A 127 -20.98 43.43 29.12
C GLU A 127 -20.49 44.84 29.52
N PRO A 128 -19.22 45.32 29.30
CA PRO A 128 -18.86 46.69 29.60
C PRO A 128 -19.42 47.67 28.56
N GLU A 129 -20.03 48.76 29.02
CA GLU A 129 -20.71 49.83 28.23
C GLU A 129 -19.87 50.51 27.12
N ASN A 130 -18.58 50.21 26.93
CA ASN A 130 -17.68 50.74 25.94
C ASN A 130 -17.03 49.71 25.02
N ALA A 131 -17.55 48.51 24.91
CA ALA A 131 -17.02 47.49 24.02
C ALA A 131 -17.41 47.83 22.54
N ASP A 132 -16.43 47.76 21.66
CA ASP A 132 -16.64 47.95 20.23
C ASP A 132 -17.30 46.69 19.69
N VAL A 133 -18.65 46.59 19.83
CA VAL A 133 -19.49 45.44 19.58
C VAL A 133 -19.29 44.86 18.19
N LYS A 134 -18.93 45.71 17.19
CA LYS A 134 -18.63 45.26 15.83
C LYS A 134 -17.32 44.52 15.74
N ALA A 135 -16.27 45.02 16.36
CA ALA A 135 -14.94 44.37 16.36
C ALA A 135 -14.97 43.04 17.10
N LEU A 136 -15.73 42.97 18.22
CA LEU A 136 -15.95 41.73 18.97
C LEU A 136 -16.75 40.69 18.15
N ALA A 137 -17.82 41.10 17.47
CA ALA A 137 -18.60 40.21 16.62
C ALA A 137 -17.80 39.68 15.42
N GLU A 138 -16.92 40.50 14.83
CA GLU A 138 -16.01 40.06 13.76
C GLU A 138 -14.94 39.09 14.29
N ALA A 139 -14.40 39.33 15.47
CA ALA A 139 -13.47 38.42 16.12
C ALA A 139 -14.11 37.06 16.45
N GLN A 140 -15.33 37.08 17.02
CA GLN A 140 -16.12 35.87 17.28
C GLN A 140 -16.39 35.06 16.01
N SER A 141 -16.79 35.72 14.93
CA SER A 141 -17.09 35.06 13.66
C SER A 141 -15.82 34.39 13.08
N LYS A 142 -14.67 35.04 13.18
CA LYS A 142 -13.39 34.47 12.74
C LYS A 142 -12.96 33.23 13.54
N GLU A 143 -13.05 33.31 14.87
CA GLU A 143 -12.71 32.14 15.70
C GLU A 143 -13.64 30.95 15.46
N ILE A 144 -14.94 31.20 15.24
CA ILE A 144 -15.90 30.13 14.87
C ILE A 144 -15.59 29.59 13.48
N GLU A 145 -15.18 30.45 12.54
CA GLU A 145 -14.80 30.03 11.18
C GLU A 145 -13.54 29.17 11.20
N GLU A 146 -12.49 29.57 11.92
CA GLU A 146 -11.26 28.79 12.11
C GLU A 146 -11.55 27.41 12.76
N LEU A 147 -12.41 27.37 13.78
CA LEU A 147 -12.85 26.12 14.41
C LEU A 147 -13.60 25.22 13.42
N ASN A 148 -14.48 25.80 12.61
CA ASN A 148 -15.21 25.06 11.57
C ASN A 148 -14.30 24.53 10.47
N GLU A 149 -13.31 25.30 10.05
CA GLU A 149 -12.31 24.88 9.06
C GLU A 149 -11.49 23.70 9.60
N SER A 150 -11.03 23.78 10.85
CA SER A 150 -10.29 22.71 11.48
C SER A 150 -11.13 21.42 11.61
N TYR A 151 -12.39 21.55 11.99
CA TYR A 151 -13.34 20.44 12.04
C TYR A 151 -13.56 19.82 10.66
N ASN A 152 -13.82 20.64 9.65
CA ASN A 152 -14.05 20.17 8.28
C ASN A 152 -12.81 19.47 7.71
N ALA A 153 -11.61 19.95 8.02
CA ALA A 153 -10.36 19.30 7.62
C ALA A 153 -10.21 17.91 8.26
N LYS A 154 -10.42 17.79 9.58
CA LYS A 154 -10.37 16.52 10.31
C LYS A 154 -11.45 15.55 9.83
N LYS A 155 -12.67 16.05 9.63
CA LYS A 155 -13.79 15.27 9.11
C LYS A 155 -13.49 14.74 7.71
N SER A 156 -12.99 15.60 6.81
CA SER A 156 -12.62 15.20 5.45
C SER A 156 -11.52 14.14 5.43
N GLN A 157 -10.56 14.21 6.36
CA GLN A 157 -9.54 13.16 6.53
C GLN A 157 -10.18 11.82 6.94
N LEU A 158 -11.05 11.81 7.96
CA LEU A 158 -11.74 10.59 8.41
C LEU A 158 -12.67 10.02 7.34
N ASP A 159 -13.37 10.87 6.60
CA ASP A 159 -14.27 10.44 5.51
C ASP A 159 -13.50 9.88 4.31
N SER A 160 -12.25 10.30 4.10
CA SER A 160 -11.37 9.75 3.06
C SER A 160 -10.85 8.34 3.37
N LEU A 161 -10.92 7.91 4.65
CA LEU A 161 -10.52 6.59 5.08
C LEU A 161 -11.59 5.56 4.74
N VAL A 162 -11.59 5.14 3.49
CA VAL A 162 -12.51 4.12 2.96
C VAL A 162 -11.70 2.94 2.46
N ARG A 163 -12.22 1.72 2.66
CA ARG A 163 -11.61 0.50 2.13
C ARG A 163 -11.37 0.64 0.61
N ALA A 164 -10.22 0.15 0.15
CA ALA A 164 -9.74 0.24 -1.23
C ALA A 164 -9.46 1.68 -1.72
N SER A 165 -9.51 2.71 -0.86
CA SER A 165 -9.02 4.04 -1.22
C SER A 165 -7.50 4.08 -1.28
N LEU A 166 -6.96 4.97 -2.11
CA LEU A 166 -5.52 5.19 -2.22
C LEU A 166 -5.09 6.33 -1.31
N MET A 167 -3.93 6.13 -0.70
CA MET A 167 -3.27 7.12 0.13
C MET A 167 -1.84 7.33 -0.37
N ASN A 168 -1.40 8.58 -0.51
CA ASN A 168 -0.03 8.89 -0.84
C ASN A 168 0.87 8.75 0.40
N GLU A 169 2.17 8.66 0.20
CA GLU A 169 3.13 8.59 1.33
C GLU A 169 3.07 9.82 2.23
N THR A 170 2.87 11.00 1.66
CA THR A 170 2.73 12.25 2.41
C THR A 170 1.46 12.26 3.26
N ASP A 171 0.35 11.78 2.72
CA ASP A 171 -0.93 11.72 3.42
C ASP A 171 -0.86 10.72 4.58
N TYR A 172 -0.19 9.57 4.36
CA TYR A 172 0.02 8.57 5.38
C TYR A 172 0.92 9.08 6.53
N ARG A 173 2.02 9.76 6.21
CA ARG A 173 2.92 10.34 7.22
C ARG A 173 2.29 11.49 8.02
N ASN A 174 1.35 12.22 7.40
CA ASN A 174 0.64 13.31 8.03
C ASN A 174 -0.62 12.85 8.78
N LEU A 175 -0.90 11.54 8.76
CA LEU A 175 -2.03 10.99 9.49
C LEU A 175 -1.75 11.09 10.99
N PRO A 176 -2.66 11.64 11.80
CA PRO A 176 -2.52 11.64 13.26
C PRO A 176 -2.40 10.20 13.78
N GLU A 177 -1.56 9.98 14.82
CA GLU A 177 -1.39 8.66 15.46
C GLU A 177 -2.73 8.03 15.85
N GLU A 178 -3.69 8.84 16.28
CA GLU A 178 -5.04 8.40 16.64
C GLU A 178 -5.83 7.79 15.45
N TYR A 179 -5.49 8.16 14.22
CA TYR A 179 -6.15 7.65 13.00
C TYR A 179 -5.37 6.50 12.38
N GLU A 180 -4.07 6.37 12.68
CA GLU A 180 -3.28 5.22 12.25
C GLU A 180 -3.82 3.91 12.83
N GLU A 181 -4.31 3.94 14.08
CA GLU A 181 -4.91 2.76 14.72
C GLU A 181 -6.23 2.32 14.07
N LEU A 182 -6.93 3.24 13.38
CA LEU A 182 -8.22 2.97 12.74
C LEU A 182 -8.08 2.28 11.38
N VAL A 183 -6.91 2.37 10.75
CA VAL A 183 -6.71 1.91 9.37
C VAL A 183 -5.55 0.94 9.26
N THR A 184 -5.78 -0.12 8.50
CA THR A 184 -4.71 -0.98 8.04
C THR A 184 -4.42 -0.64 6.59
N VAL A 185 -3.18 -0.26 6.31
CA VAL A 185 -2.73 0.08 4.95
C VAL A 185 -1.69 -0.91 4.45
N GLY A 186 -1.63 -1.07 3.14
CA GLY A 186 -0.66 -1.96 2.52
C GLY A 186 -0.19 -1.45 1.16
N MET A 187 0.85 -2.09 0.64
CA MET A 187 1.39 -1.80 -0.70
C MET A 187 1.72 -3.09 -1.43
N GLY A 188 1.84 -2.99 -2.76
CA GLY A 188 2.31 -4.07 -3.61
C GLY A 188 1.31 -5.20 -3.82
N GLY A 189 1.80 -6.32 -4.34
CA GLY A 189 0.97 -7.48 -4.66
C GLY A 189 0.37 -8.17 -3.43
N SER A 190 1.00 -8.07 -2.26
CA SER A 190 0.48 -8.62 -1.01
C SER A 190 -0.80 -7.90 -0.57
N ALA A 191 -0.82 -6.58 -0.65
CA ALA A 191 -1.98 -5.78 -0.33
C ALA A 191 -3.15 -6.06 -1.29
N LEU A 192 -2.86 -6.13 -2.60
CA LEU A 192 -3.86 -6.47 -3.61
C LEU A 192 -4.42 -7.89 -3.40
N LYS A 193 -3.56 -8.84 -3.03
CA LYS A 193 -4.00 -10.20 -2.71
C LYS A 193 -4.95 -10.21 -1.52
N GLN A 194 -4.61 -9.52 -0.43
CA GLN A 194 -5.45 -9.43 0.75
C GLN A 194 -6.83 -8.84 0.43
N LEU A 195 -6.87 -7.74 -0.35
CA LEU A 195 -8.13 -7.15 -0.79
C LEU A 195 -8.99 -8.12 -1.63
N LEU A 196 -8.34 -8.95 -2.47
CA LEU A 196 -9.04 -9.94 -3.30
C LEU A 196 -9.52 -11.15 -2.48
N ASP A 197 -8.73 -11.61 -1.51
CA ASP A 197 -9.08 -12.73 -0.65
C ASP A 197 -10.30 -12.42 0.24
N GLU A 198 -10.58 -11.15 0.48
CA GLU A 198 -11.73 -10.68 1.27
C GLU A 198 -12.99 -10.39 0.42
N ILE A 199 -12.93 -10.59 -0.90
CA ILE A 199 -14.11 -10.52 -1.79
C ILE A 199 -14.78 -11.89 -1.77
N GLU A 200 -15.97 -11.96 -1.19
CA GLU A 200 -16.86 -13.12 -1.27
C GLU A 200 -17.71 -13.12 -2.55
#